data_6045df990edaa9214c3063b31ea6125e
#
_entry.id   6045df990edaa9214c3063b31ea6125e
#
_cell.length_a   1.000
_cell.length_b   1.000
_cell.length_c   1.000
_cell.angle_alpha   90.00
_cell.angle_beta   90.00
_cell.angle_gamma   90.00
#
_symmetry.space_group_name_H-M   'P 1'
#
loop_
_entity.id
_entity.type
_entity.pdbx_description
1 polymer ?
#
loop_
_entity_poly.entity_id
_entity_poly.type
_entity_poly.pdbx_seq_one_letter_code
_entity_poly.pdbx_strand_id
1 'polypeptide(L)'
;HIPSPDNQLLAVSCMPPELTDGTYESHIYVLPMTGGEPKDLTGPGLSYLHGWSPDGKELAYCAFRKKPEEETMRIEICTIPSDGGEEICLTDGKGYNDGPEYSPDGKHIWFNSTRSGLMQVWRMNRDGSGLTQMTDFDANNWFGHVSPDGKHVIYLTFAKGELEPNEHLPNMYVSLGMMDYDGQNKKKVLDLFGGQGSINVNSWAPDSRRIAYVKYVLHHK
;
A
#
# COMPACT_ATOMS: atom_id res chain seq x y z
N HIS A 1 -10.50 -3.83 -4.35
CA HIS A 1 -11.02 -3.36 -5.66
C HIS A 1 -10.90 -1.84 -5.74
N ILE A 2 -10.35 -1.35 -6.85
CA ILE A 2 -10.05 0.07 -7.05
C ILE A 2 -10.43 0.46 -8.48
N PRO A 3 -11.31 1.46 -8.68
CA PRO A 3 -11.62 1.97 -10.02
C PRO A 3 -10.41 2.70 -10.61
N SER A 4 -10.28 2.67 -11.94
CA SER A 4 -9.30 3.47 -12.67
C SER A 4 -9.59 4.98 -12.51
N PRO A 5 -8.59 5.85 -12.69
CA PRO A 5 -8.76 7.30 -12.53
C PRO A 5 -9.87 7.91 -13.43
N ASP A 6 -10.15 7.29 -14.58
CA ASP A 6 -11.20 7.69 -15.51
C ASP A 6 -12.56 6.98 -15.27
N ASN A 7 -12.63 6.10 -14.23
CA ASN A 7 -13.79 5.28 -13.89
C ASN A 7 -14.28 4.34 -15.03
N GLN A 8 -13.42 3.95 -15.97
CA GLN A 8 -13.80 3.02 -17.02
C GLN A 8 -13.51 1.56 -16.65
N LEU A 9 -12.49 1.32 -15.82
CA LEU A 9 -12.02 0.01 -15.41
C LEU A 9 -12.08 -0.16 -13.90
N LEU A 10 -12.19 -1.42 -13.47
CA LEU A 10 -12.05 -1.84 -12.09
C LEU A 10 -10.89 -2.82 -11.98
N ALA A 11 -9.95 -2.58 -11.09
CA ALA A 11 -8.93 -3.55 -10.73
C ALA A 11 -9.28 -4.23 -9.40
N VAL A 12 -9.08 -5.53 -9.32
CA VAL A 12 -9.36 -6.35 -8.13
C VAL A 12 -8.23 -7.33 -7.87
N SER A 13 -7.98 -7.64 -6.61
CA SER A 13 -7.22 -8.84 -6.23
C SER A 13 -8.22 -9.91 -5.82
N CYS A 14 -8.12 -11.09 -6.40
CA CYS A 14 -8.93 -12.22 -5.99
C CYS A 14 -8.22 -13.55 -6.25
N MET A 15 -8.70 -14.59 -5.57
CA MET A 15 -8.26 -15.96 -5.82
C MET A 15 -8.80 -16.42 -7.18
N PRO A 16 -7.96 -17.05 -8.02
CA PRO A 16 -8.44 -17.69 -9.24
C PRO A 16 -9.53 -18.73 -8.92
N PRO A 17 -10.66 -18.74 -9.64
CA PRO A 17 -11.80 -19.63 -9.34
C PRO A 17 -11.50 -21.11 -9.51
N GLU A 18 -10.47 -21.46 -10.28
CA GLU A 18 -10.03 -22.84 -10.51
C GLU A 18 -9.16 -23.42 -9.39
N LEU A 19 -8.66 -22.59 -8.46
CA LEU A 19 -7.86 -23.06 -7.32
C LEU A 19 -8.77 -23.63 -6.22
N THR A 20 -8.93 -24.94 -6.25
CA THR A 20 -9.75 -25.68 -5.27
C THR A 20 -8.94 -26.61 -4.36
N ASP A 21 -7.62 -26.63 -4.52
CA ASP A 21 -6.72 -27.57 -3.83
C ASP A 21 -6.16 -27.03 -2.50
N GLY A 22 -6.59 -25.85 -2.08
CA GLY A 22 -6.10 -25.17 -0.87
C GLY A 22 -4.84 -24.34 -1.08
N THR A 23 -4.35 -24.24 -2.30
CA THR A 23 -3.27 -23.30 -2.65
C THR A 23 -3.75 -21.87 -2.41
N TYR A 24 -2.97 -21.09 -1.67
CA TYR A 24 -3.29 -19.69 -1.43
C TYR A 24 -2.58 -18.83 -2.47
N GLU A 25 -3.33 -18.42 -3.48
CA GLU A 25 -2.88 -17.49 -4.52
C GLU A 25 -3.84 -16.30 -4.62
N SER A 26 -3.35 -15.18 -5.10
CA SER A 26 -4.17 -14.01 -5.42
C SER A 26 -3.59 -13.33 -6.64
N HIS A 27 -4.42 -13.19 -7.67
CA HIS A 27 -4.07 -12.51 -8.90
C HIS A 27 -4.74 -11.14 -8.97
N ILE A 28 -4.19 -10.27 -9.79
CA ILE A 28 -4.78 -8.97 -10.10
C ILE A 28 -5.51 -9.08 -11.42
N TYR A 29 -6.80 -8.77 -11.38
CA TYR A 29 -7.67 -8.74 -12.55
C TYR A 29 -8.11 -7.31 -12.83
N VAL A 30 -8.29 -7.02 -14.12
CA VAL A 30 -8.91 -5.78 -14.60
C VAL A 30 -10.12 -6.12 -15.46
N LEU A 31 -11.21 -5.40 -15.23
CA LEU A 31 -12.47 -5.56 -15.97
C LEU A 31 -13.15 -4.20 -16.19
N PRO A 32 -14.03 -4.07 -17.22
CA PRO A 32 -14.80 -2.85 -17.40
C PRO A 32 -15.74 -2.57 -16.21
N MET A 33 -15.94 -1.31 -15.85
CA MET A 33 -16.91 -0.90 -14.81
C MET A 33 -18.34 -1.30 -15.16
N THR A 34 -18.64 -1.51 -16.44
CA THR A 34 -19.95 -2.00 -16.94
C THR A 34 -20.10 -3.52 -16.81
N GLY A 35 -19.11 -4.21 -16.28
CA GLY A 35 -19.05 -5.67 -16.25
C GLY A 35 -18.43 -6.26 -17.52
N GLY A 36 -18.11 -7.55 -17.48
CA GLY A 36 -17.47 -8.29 -18.56
C GLY A 36 -16.49 -9.32 -18.02
N GLU A 37 -15.77 -9.97 -18.91
CA GLU A 37 -14.76 -10.97 -18.54
C GLU A 37 -13.54 -10.28 -17.90
N PRO A 38 -13.13 -10.69 -16.69
CA PRO A 38 -11.91 -10.18 -16.05
C PRO A 38 -10.67 -10.63 -16.82
N LYS A 39 -9.75 -9.71 -17.05
CA LYS A 39 -8.42 -10.02 -17.58
C LYS A 39 -7.45 -10.22 -16.43
N ASP A 40 -6.85 -11.41 -16.32
CA ASP A 40 -5.76 -11.67 -15.39
C ASP A 40 -4.48 -10.97 -15.89
N LEU A 41 -3.86 -10.18 -15.01
CA LEU A 41 -2.64 -9.44 -15.33
C LEU A 41 -1.37 -10.10 -14.77
N THR A 42 -1.45 -10.74 -13.60
CA THR A 42 -0.26 -11.16 -12.86
C THR A 42 0.07 -12.65 -12.97
N GLY A 43 -0.91 -13.49 -13.37
CA GLY A 43 -0.72 -14.94 -13.41
C GLY A 43 -0.40 -15.53 -12.02
N PRO A 44 0.18 -16.77 -12.00
CA PRO A 44 0.42 -17.51 -10.76
C PRO A 44 1.28 -16.77 -9.73
N GLY A 45 0.91 -16.88 -8.47
CA GLY A 45 1.57 -16.29 -7.32
C GLY A 45 0.63 -15.43 -6.48
N LEU A 46 1.15 -14.91 -5.38
CA LEU A 46 0.39 -14.02 -4.51
C LEU A 46 0.68 -12.56 -4.90
N SER A 47 -0.33 -11.86 -5.42
CA SER A 47 -0.29 -10.44 -5.79
C SER A 47 -1.44 -9.71 -5.12
N TYR A 48 -1.14 -8.63 -4.39
CA TYR A 48 -2.13 -7.83 -3.67
C TYR A 48 -2.13 -6.39 -4.16
N LEU A 49 -3.24 -6.00 -4.81
CA LEU A 49 -3.41 -4.69 -5.43
C LEU A 49 -3.46 -3.56 -4.40
N HIS A 50 -2.76 -2.47 -4.68
CA HIS A 50 -2.81 -1.26 -3.88
C HIS A 50 -3.27 -0.01 -4.62
N GLY A 51 -2.98 0.13 -5.91
CA GLY A 51 -3.46 1.31 -6.61
C GLY A 51 -3.11 1.41 -8.08
N TRP A 52 -3.78 2.37 -8.73
CA TRP A 52 -3.50 2.81 -10.09
C TRP A 52 -2.50 3.96 -10.10
N SER A 53 -1.69 4.03 -11.14
CA SER A 53 -1.03 5.29 -11.47
C SER A 53 -2.06 6.36 -11.85
N PRO A 54 -1.83 7.66 -11.55
CA PRO A 54 -2.80 8.71 -11.86
C PRO A 54 -3.15 8.85 -13.35
N ASP A 55 -2.25 8.39 -14.24
CA ASP A 55 -2.49 8.35 -15.68
C ASP A 55 -3.23 7.08 -16.14
N GLY A 56 -3.59 6.18 -15.23
CA GLY A 56 -4.31 4.94 -15.49
C GLY A 56 -3.53 3.87 -16.25
N LYS A 57 -2.24 4.04 -16.45
CA LYS A 57 -1.43 3.15 -17.31
C LYS A 57 -0.81 1.97 -16.59
N GLU A 58 -0.66 2.04 -15.28
CA GLU A 58 -0.01 1.02 -14.46
C GLU A 58 -0.78 0.77 -13.17
N LEU A 59 -0.58 -0.42 -12.63
CA LEU A 59 -1.01 -0.83 -11.30
C LEU A 59 0.22 -1.05 -10.43
N ALA A 60 0.15 -0.61 -9.16
CA ALA A 60 1.14 -0.92 -8.13
C ALA A 60 0.55 -1.91 -7.12
N TYR A 61 1.35 -2.87 -6.70
CA TYR A 61 0.91 -3.95 -5.83
C TYR A 61 2.07 -4.58 -5.05
N CYS A 62 1.71 -5.32 -4.00
CA CYS A 62 2.63 -6.21 -3.30
C CYS A 62 2.68 -7.55 -4.01
N ALA A 63 3.88 -7.99 -4.37
CA ALA A 63 4.12 -9.25 -5.03
C ALA A 63 4.92 -10.17 -4.12
N PHE A 64 4.38 -11.35 -3.84
CA PHE A 64 5.09 -12.40 -3.12
C PHE A 64 5.77 -13.27 -4.18
N ARG A 65 7.10 -13.18 -4.25
CA ARG A 65 7.88 -13.86 -5.28
C ARG A 65 9.00 -14.65 -4.62
N LYS A 66 9.22 -15.87 -5.15
CA LYS A 66 10.32 -16.73 -4.73
C LYS A 66 11.21 -17.02 -5.93
N LYS A 67 12.46 -16.66 -5.85
CA LYS A 67 13.42 -17.06 -6.88
C LYS A 67 13.82 -18.52 -6.69
N PRO A 68 14.12 -19.25 -7.76
CA PRO A 68 14.47 -20.69 -7.69
C PRO A 68 15.63 -21.01 -6.74
N GLU A 69 16.58 -20.08 -6.60
CA GLU A 69 17.76 -20.18 -5.74
C GLU A 69 17.54 -19.73 -4.29
N GLU A 70 16.36 -19.23 -3.94
CA GLU A 70 16.06 -18.69 -2.62
C GLU A 70 15.18 -19.64 -1.81
N GLU A 71 15.47 -19.74 -0.50
CA GLU A 71 14.66 -20.53 0.42
C GLU A 71 13.40 -19.78 0.89
N THR A 72 13.48 -18.44 0.94
CA THR A 72 12.42 -17.58 1.49
C THR A 72 11.67 -16.83 0.40
N MET A 73 10.39 -16.55 0.70
CA MET A 73 9.55 -15.67 -0.11
C MET A 73 9.99 -14.23 0.08
N ARG A 74 10.14 -13.48 -1.01
CA ARG A 74 10.30 -12.03 -0.99
C ARG A 74 8.96 -11.36 -1.12
N ILE A 75 8.81 -10.22 -0.48
CA ILE A 75 7.64 -9.36 -0.62
C ILE A 75 8.14 -8.07 -1.22
N GLU A 76 7.74 -7.84 -2.47
CA GLU A 76 8.25 -6.76 -3.31
C GLU A 76 7.14 -5.80 -3.70
N ILE A 77 7.51 -4.54 -3.88
CA ILE A 77 6.66 -3.59 -4.60
C ILE A 77 6.91 -3.75 -6.08
N CYS A 78 5.88 -4.16 -6.80
CA CYS A 78 5.95 -4.34 -8.26
C CYS A 78 4.90 -3.49 -8.96
N THR A 79 5.13 -3.22 -10.23
CA THR A 79 4.17 -2.58 -11.14
C THR A 79 3.94 -3.44 -12.38
N ILE A 80 2.77 -3.24 -12.99
CA ILE A 80 2.40 -3.92 -14.23
C ILE A 80 1.55 -2.95 -15.08
N PRO A 81 1.72 -2.95 -16.43
CA PRO A 81 0.83 -2.19 -17.29
C PRO A 81 -0.64 -2.59 -17.11
N SER A 82 -1.55 -1.62 -17.09
CA SER A 82 -2.98 -1.87 -16.84
C SER A 82 -3.69 -2.66 -17.94
N ASP A 83 -3.09 -2.71 -19.12
CA ASP A 83 -3.53 -3.54 -20.25
C ASP A 83 -2.75 -4.87 -20.34
N GLY A 84 -1.92 -5.19 -19.35
CA GLY A 84 -1.08 -6.37 -19.27
C GLY A 84 0.28 -6.18 -19.91
N GLY A 85 1.24 -6.99 -19.50
CA GLY A 85 2.63 -6.90 -19.96
C GLY A 85 3.60 -7.48 -18.94
N GLU A 86 4.82 -6.98 -18.93
CA GLU A 86 5.86 -7.44 -18.03
C GLU A 86 5.69 -6.84 -16.62
N GLU A 87 5.74 -7.69 -15.61
CA GLU A 87 5.87 -7.29 -14.21
C GLU A 87 7.27 -6.70 -13.96
N ILE A 88 7.30 -5.52 -13.35
CA ILE A 88 8.55 -4.87 -12.93
C ILE A 88 8.55 -4.73 -11.42
N CYS A 89 9.44 -5.44 -10.72
CA CYS A 89 9.62 -5.28 -9.29
C CYS A 89 10.64 -4.19 -9.00
N LEU A 90 10.22 -3.19 -8.23
CA LEU A 90 10.95 -1.95 -7.97
C LEU A 90 11.80 -2.02 -6.69
N THR A 91 11.56 -3.00 -5.82
CA THR A 91 12.33 -3.23 -4.60
C THR A 91 13.32 -4.39 -4.74
N ASP A 92 14.25 -4.50 -3.80
CA ASP A 92 15.44 -5.34 -3.90
C ASP A 92 15.43 -6.57 -2.96
N GLY A 93 14.27 -6.95 -2.45
CA GLY A 93 14.09 -8.07 -1.52
C GLY A 93 14.48 -7.77 -0.08
N LYS A 94 14.89 -6.55 0.24
CA LYS A 94 15.20 -6.18 1.62
C LYS A 94 13.94 -5.86 2.40
N GLY A 95 13.78 -6.57 3.53
CA GLY A 95 12.66 -6.37 4.45
C GLY A 95 11.33 -6.81 3.89
N TYR A 96 10.30 -6.54 4.65
CA TYR A 96 8.90 -6.69 4.26
C TYR A 96 8.47 -5.38 3.60
N ASN A 97 7.94 -5.43 2.38
CA ASN A 97 7.49 -4.25 1.64
C ASN A 97 6.00 -4.34 1.37
N ASP A 98 5.25 -3.26 1.63
CA ASP A 98 3.79 -3.28 1.55
C ASP A 98 3.21 -1.89 1.21
N GLY A 99 1.95 -1.85 0.81
CA GLY A 99 1.14 -0.65 0.67
C GLY A 99 1.63 0.37 -0.35
N PRO A 100 1.98 0.00 -1.60
CA PRO A 100 2.41 0.97 -2.58
C PRO A 100 1.27 1.89 -3.03
N GLU A 101 1.52 3.19 -3.02
CA GLU A 101 0.61 4.22 -3.51
C GLU A 101 1.36 5.23 -4.37
N TYR A 102 0.83 5.52 -5.55
CA TYR A 102 1.37 6.60 -6.38
C TYR A 102 1.08 7.97 -5.76
N SER A 103 2.05 8.87 -5.83
CA SER A 103 1.79 10.29 -5.57
C SER A 103 0.79 10.85 -6.60
N PRO A 104 0.00 11.89 -6.25
CA PRO A 104 -0.99 12.48 -7.15
C PRO A 104 -0.43 12.96 -8.49
N ASP A 105 0.84 13.37 -8.54
CA ASP A 105 1.54 13.78 -9.76
C ASP A 105 2.17 12.62 -10.55
N GLY A 106 2.05 11.38 -10.02
CA GLY A 106 2.56 10.15 -10.64
C GLY A 106 4.08 10.00 -10.67
N LYS A 107 4.84 10.88 -9.99
CA LYS A 107 6.31 10.85 -10.05
C LYS A 107 6.93 9.89 -9.06
N HIS A 108 6.23 9.63 -7.95
CA HIS A 108 6.74 8.80 -6.87
C HIS A 108 5.78 7.68 -6.50
N ILE A 109 6.33 6.63 -5.91
CA ILE A 109 5.59 5.57 -5.21
C ILE A 109 5.97 5.65 -3.73
N TRP A 110 4.96 5.77 -2.87
CA TRP A 110 5.06 5.70 -1.42
C TRP A 110 4.74 4.28 -0.99
N PHE A 111 5.44 3.76 -0.01
CA PHE A 111 5.23 2.39 0.47
C PHE A 111 5.78 2.20 1.89
N ASN A 112 5.49 1.07 2.49
CA ASN A 112 5.96 0.69 3.80
C ASN A 112 7.10 -0.32 3.66
N SER A 113 8.14 -0.23 4.51
CA SER A 113 9.22 -1.21 4.49
C SER A 113 9.90 -1.36 5.85
N THR A 114 10.24 -2.61 6.21
CA THR A 114 11.05 -2.92 7.40
C THR A 114 12.55 -2.90 7.13
N ARG A 115 12.99 -2.44 5.96
CA ARG A 115 14.42 -2.46 5.55
C ARG A 115 15.38 -1.73 6.49
N SER A 116 14.88 -0.82 7.34
CA SER A 116 15.64 -0.12 8.38
C SER A 116 15.47 -0.73 9.78
N GLY A 117 14.80 -1.88 9.91
CA GLY A 117 14.53 -2.58 11.15
C GLY A 117 13.06 -2.50 11.56
N LEU A 118 12.55 -1.34 11.94
CA LEU A 118 11.13 -1.11 12.18
C LEU A 118 10.40 -0.79 10.87
N MET A 119 9.07 -0.97 10.85
CA MET A 119 8.26 -0.54 9.73
C MET A 119 8.29 0.98 9.62
N GLN A 120 8.67 1.48 8.45
CA GLN A 120 8.73 2.90 8.15
C GLN A 120 8.07 3.20 6.81
N VAL A 121 7.63 4.44 6.64
CA VAL A 121 7.16 4.96 5.35
C VAL A 121 8.36 5.35 4.51
N TRP A 122 8.37 4.89 3.28
CA TRP A 122 9.41 5.11 2.27
C TRP A 122 8.81 5.72 1.01
N ARG A 123 9.64 6.34 0.21
CA ARG A 123 9.30 6.89 -1.10
C ARG A 123 10.41 6.55 -2.08
N MET A 124 10.04 6.24 -3.32
CA MET A 124 10.94 6.08 -4.46
C MET A 124 10.38 6.78 -5.68
N ASN A 125 11.20 7.03 -6.69
CA ASN A 125 10.73 7.45 -8.00
C ASN A 125 9.87 6.34 -8.64
N ARG A 126 9.03 6.67 -9.62
CA ARG A 126 8.17 5.71 -10.34
C ARG A 126 8.96 4.54 -10.96
N ASP A 127 10.22 4.75 -11.30
CA ASP A 127 11.12 3.72 -11.85
C ASP A 127 11.89 2.91 -10.79
N GLY A 128 11.58 3.09 -9.50
CA GLY A 128 12.24 2.42 -8.37
C GLY A 128 13.53 3.10 -7.88
N SER A 129 14.04 4.07 -8.60
CA SER A 129 15.24 4.82 -8.18
C SER A 129 14.93 5.83 -7.07
N GLY A 130 15.95 6.45 -6.48
CA GLY A 130 15.78 7.55 -5.53
C GLY A 130 15.13 7.17 -4.20
N LEU A 131 15.31 5.92 -3.76
CA LEU A 131 14.75 5.37 -2.52
C LEU A 131 15.11 6.24 -1.31
N THR A 132 14.08 6.71 -0.58
CA THR A 132 14.21 7.64 0.53
C THR A 132 13.32 7.21 1.70
N GLN A 133 13.91 7.14 2.90
CA GLN A 133 13.15 6.92 4.14
C GLN A 133 12.47 8.22 4.57
N MET A 134 11.16 8.19 4.76
CA MET A 134 10.34 9.35 5.07
C MET A 134 10.00 9.46 6.55
N THR A 135 9.85 8.33 7.25
CA THR A 135 9.73 8.27 8.71
C THR A 135 10.90 7.51 9.33
N ASP A 136 11.34 7.93 10.50
CA ASP A 136 12.54 7.42 11.19
C ASP A 136 12.33 7.33 12.71
N PHE A 137 11.07 7.20 13.14
CA PHE A 137 10.74 7.12 14.56
C PHE A 137 11.04 5.72 15.13
N ASP A 138 11.26 5.67 16.43
CA ASP A 138 11.34 4.42 17.19
C ASP A 138 9.94 3.82 17.42
N ALA A 139 9.23 3.58 16.31
CA ALA A 139 7.85 3.09 16.23
C ALA A 139 7.61 2.46 14.84
N ASN A 140 6.53 1.69 14.68
CA ASN A 140 6.11 1.15 13.39
C ASN A 140 5.14 2.12 12.70
N ASN A 141 5.55 2.66 11.56
CA ASN A 141 4.79 3.64 10.78
C ASN A 141 4.28 3.02 9.48
N TRP A 142 2.97 3.10 9.25
CA TRP A 142 2.25 2.42 8.18
C TRP A 142 1.39 3.39 7.38
N PHE A 143 1.08 3.02 6.13
CA PHE A 143 0.06 3.65 5.29
C PHE A 143 0.28 5.16 5.10
N GLY A 144 1.38 5.51 4.45
CA GLY A 144 1.70 6.89 4.09
C GLY A 144 0.85 7.36 2.89
N HIS A 145 -0.23 8.12 3.15
CA HIS A 145 -1.15 8.63 2.13
C HIS A 145 -0.91 10.10 1.82
N VAL A 146 -0.61 10.38 0.56
CA VAL A 146 -0.37 11.75 0.08
C VAL A 146 -1.69 12.50 -0.12
N SER A 147 -1.73 13.76 0.30
CA SER A 147 -2.87 14.65 0.01
C SER A 147 -2.99 14.94 -1.49
N PRO A 148 -4.20 15.16 -2.03
CA PRO A 148 -4.42 15.43 -3.46
C PRO A 148 -3.60 16.61 -4.02
N ASP A 149 -3.30 17.63 -3.20
CA ASP A 149 -2.48 18.77 -3.60
C ASP A 149 -0.96 18.51 -3.51
N GLY A 150 -0.57 17.28 -3.11
CA GLY A 150 0.82 16.85 -3.04
C GLY A 150 1.65 17.53 -1.94
N LYS A 151 1.02 18.12 -0.90
CA LYS A 151 1.76 18.88 0.12
C LYS A 151 1.98 18.14 1.41
N HIS A 152 1.05 17.25 1.79
CA HIS A 152 1.07 16.57 3.08
C HIS A 152 0.95 15.06 2.92
N VAL A 153 1.44 14.34 3.91
CA VAL A 153 1.30 12.89 4.02
C VAL A 153 0.79 12.56 5.41
N ILE A 154 -0.31 11.80 5.49
CA ILE A 154 -0.83 11.20 6.72
C ILE A 154 -0.30 9.77 6.83
N TYR A 155 -0.03 9.29 8.05
CA TYR A 155 0.41 7.93 8.31
C TYR A 155 -0.09 7.43 9.66
N LEU A 156 -0.11 6.11 9.85
CA LEU A 156 -0.52 5.44 11.08
C LEU A 156 0.72 4.99 11.85
N THR A 157 0.75 5.19 13.17
CA THR A 157 1.86 4.81 14.04
C THR A 157 1.38 3.84 15.12
N PHE A 158 2.01 2.67 15.19
CA PHE A 158 1.94 1.73 16.31
C PHE A 158 3.15 1.92 17.21
N ALA A 159 2.97 1.89 18.53
CA ALA A 159 4.07 2.02 19.46
C ALA A 159 5.05 0.84 19.34
N LYS A 160 6.35 1.12 19.56
CA LYS A 160 7.39 0.09 19.52
C LYS A 160 7.12 -1.01 20.54
N GLY A 161 7.27 -2.25 20.09
CA GLY A 161 7.14 -3.45 20.95
C GLY A 161 5.71 -3.91 21.19
N GLU A 162 4.70 -3.21 20.65
CA GLU A 162 3.31 -3.70 20.68
C GLU A 162 3.05 -4.78 19.63
N LEU A 163 3.74 -4.69 18.49
CA LEU A 163 3.64 -5.62 17.35
C LEU A 163 5.02 -5.86 16.73
N GLU A 164 5.17 -7.00 16.06
CA GLU A 164 6.31 -7.20 15.17
C GLU A 164 6.29 -6.17 14.04
N PRO A 165 7.47 -5.77 13.52
CA PRO A 165 7.54 -4.69 12.52
C PRO A 165 6.68 -4.90 11.25
N ASN A 166 6.44 -6.15 10.87
CA ASN A 166 5.64 -6.52 9.69
C ASN A 166 4.15 -6.78 10.00
N GLU A 167 3.70 -6.47 11.21
CA GLU A 167 2.31 -6.62 11.63
C GLU A 167 1.60 -5.26 11.74
N HIS A 168 0.32 -5.24 11.38
CA HIS A 168 -0.60 -4.12 11.56
C HIS A 168 -1.98 -4.62 11.94
N LEU A 169 -2.19 -4.91 13.22
CA LEU A 169 -3.42 -5.51 13.71
C LEU A 169 -4.52 -4.47 14.00
N PRO A 170 -5.81 -4.88 13.94
CA PRO A 170 -6.92 -4.06 14.45
C PRO A 170 -6.97 -4.09 15.99
N ASN A 171 -7.80 -3.24 16.58
CA ASN A 171 -8.05 -3.17 18.04
C ASN A 171 -6.79 -2.78 18.85
N MET A 172 -6.03 -1.83 18.34
CA MET A 172 -4.83 -1.30 18.95
C MET A 172 -4.98 0.18 19.29
N TYR A 173 -4.22 0.67 20.29
CA TYR A 173 -4.01 2.10 20.48
C TYR A 173 -2.95 2.58 19.51
N VAL A 174 -3.32 3.49 18.64
CA VAL A 174 -2.47 4.01 17.56
C VAL A 174 -2.55 5.53 17.51
N SER A 175 -1.60 6.15 16.80
CA SER A 175 -1.64 7.57 16.50
C SER A 175 -1.70 7.80 15.00
N LEU A 176 -2.37 8.87 14.58
CA LEU A 176 -2.18 9.44 13.24
C LEU A 176 -1.09 10.49 13.30
N GLY A 177 -0.09 10.33 12.46
CA GLY A 177 0.97 11.30 12.21
C GLY A 177 0.76 12.01 10.87
N MET A 178 1.28 13.22 10.76
CA MET A 178 1.30 13.99 9.51
C MET A 178 2.68 14.60 9.32
N MET A 179 3.13 14.67 8.06
CA MET A 179 4.36 15.35 7.65
C MET A 179 4.13 16.09 6.33
N ASP A 180 5.05 16.98 5.98
CA ASP A 180 5.10 17.56 4.65
C ASP A 180 5.58 16.51 3.63
N TYR A 181 5.30 16.73 2.35
CA TYR A 181 5.64 15.80 1.27
C TYR A 181 7.13 15.47 1.17
N ASP A 182 7.99 16.38 1.61
CA ASP A 182 9.45 16.20 1.66
C ASP A 182 9.95 15.47 2.92
N GLY A 183 9.03 15.06 3.81
CA GLY A 183 9.34 14.37 5.06
C GLY A 183 9.65 15.31 6.23
N GLN A 184 9.53 16.62 6.07
CA GLN A 184 9.73 17.59 7.14
C GLN A 184 8.47 17.80 7.98
N ASN A 185 8.57 18.57 9.06
CA ASN A 185 7.45 19.01 9.91
C ASN A 185 6.57 17.85 10.43
N LYS A 186 7.20 16.72 10.74
CA LYS A 186 6.52 15.54 11.30
C LYS A 186 5.85 15.89 12.62
N LYS A 187 4.55 15.59 12.76
CA LYS A 187 3.78 15.83 13.97
C LYS A 187 2.69 14.78 14.18
N LYS A 188 2.43 14.47 15.43
CA LYS A 188 1.25 13.69 15.81
C LYS A 188 0.00 14.56 15.64
N VAL A 189 -1.03 14.01 15.01
CA VAL A 189 -2.33 14.67 14.79
C VAL A 189 -3.31 14.30 15.90
N LEU A 190 -3.47 12.98 16.17
CA LEU A 190 -4.36 12.50 17.23
C LEU A 190 -4.01 11.05 17.63
N ASP A 191 -4.48 10.65 18.79
CA ASP A 191 -4.48 9.27 19.26
C ASP A 191 -5.88 8.67 19.14
N LEU A 192 -5.97 7.38 18.77
CA LEU A 192 -7.24 6.66 18.64
C LEU A 192 -7.10 5.20 18.99
N PHE A 193 -8.23 4.55 19.32
CA PHE A 193 -8.34 3.11 19.34
C PHE A 193 -8.82 2.66 17.97
N GLY A 194 -8.01 1.85 17.25
CA GLY A 194 -8.24 1.49 15.86
C GLY A 194 -7.23 0.44 15.37
N GLY A 195 -6.21 0.86 14.65
CA GLY A 195 -5.21 0.00 14.03
C GLY A 195 -5.50 -0.27 12.56
N GLN A 196 -5.32 -1.52 12.12
CA GLN A 196 -5.70 -1.91 10.77
C GLN A 196 -7.17 -1.55 10.49
N GLY A 197 -7.43 -0.93 9.35
CA GLY A 197 -8.75 -0.42 8.96
C GLY A 197 -8.95 1.05 9.31
N SER A 198 -8.06 1.69 10.09
CA SER A 198 -8.22 3.12 10.42
C SER A 198 -7.97 4.04 9.23
N ILE A 199 -6.89 3.81 8.47
CA ILE A 199 -6.54 4.56 7.25
C ILE A 199 -5.86 3.67 6.20
N ASN A 200 -6.28 2.43 6.01
CA ASN A 200 -5.63 1.51 5.05
C ASN A 200 -5.74 1.96 3.59
N VAL A 201 -6.64 2.88 3.29
CA VAL A 201 -6.81 3.48 1.96
C VAL A 201 -6.73 4.99 2.08
N ASN A 202 -6.27 5.65 1.02
CA ASN A 202 -6.21 7.09 0.96
C ASN A 202 -7.62 7.70 1.12
N SER A 203 -7.82 8.40 2.21
CA SER A 203 -9.11 8.96 2.62
C SER A 203 -9.09 10.50 2.68
N TRP A 204 -8.14 11.13 2.02
CA TRP A 204 -8.12 12.57 1.86
C TRP A 204 -9.33 13.06 1.07
N ALA A 205 -9.95 14.14 1.54
CA ALA A 205 -10.93 14.86 0.74
C ALA A 205 -10.26 15.52 -0.47
N PRO A 206 -10.97 15.67 -1.62
CA PRO A 206 -10.39 16.27 -2.82
C PRO A 206 -9.84 17.69 -2.63
N ASP A 207 -10.31 18.42 -1.60
CA ASP A 207 -9.84 19.75 -1.26
C ASP A 207 -8.54 19.76 -0.41
N SER A 208 -7.99 18.60 -0.09
CA SER A 208 -6.77 18.39 0.72
C SER A 208 -6.85 18.99 2.14
N ARG A 209 -8.04 19.28 2.66
CA ARG A 209 -8.23 19.93 3.98
C ARG A 209 -8.74 18.99 5.05
N ARG A 210 -9.21 17.82 4.67
CA ARG A 210 -9.84 16.85 5.56
C ARG A 210 -9.43 15.45 5.19
N ILE A 211 -9.36 14.58 6.19
CA ILE A 211 -9.22 13.13 6.02
C ILE A 211 -10.38 12.44 6.73
N ALA A 212 -10.79 11.31 6.21
CA ALA A 212 -11.64 10.37 6.92
C ALA A 212 -10.78 9.30 7.59
N TYR A 213 -11.18 8.84 8.76
CA TYR A 213 -10.55 7.71 9.44
C TYR A 213 -11.58 6.92 10.22
N VAL A 214 -11.29 5.65 10.48
CA VAL A 214 -12.13 4.77 11.29
C VAL A 214 -11.56 4.69 12.70
N LYS A 215 -12.39 5.01 13.69
CA LYS A 215 -12.13 4.80 15.11
C LYS A 215 -13.02 3.66 15.62
N TYR A 216 -12.43 2.72 16.34
CA TYR A 216 -13.18 1.64 16.99
C TYR A 216 -13.74 2.11 18.33
N VAL A 217 -14.87 1.58 18.72
CA VAL A 217 -15.52 1.87 20.00
C VAL A 217 -15.52 0.60 20.83
N LEU A 218 -14.95 0.68 22.04
CA LEU A 218 -15.03 -0.39 23.02
C LEU A 218 -16.41 -0.36 23.66
N HIS A 219 -17.19 -1.41 23.49
CA HIS A 219 -18.40 -1.65 24.25
C HIS A 219 -18.05 -2.48 25.49
N HIS A 220 -18.06 -1.87 26.66
CA HIS A 220 -18.03 -2.60 27.90
C HIS A 220 -19.37 -3.34 28.06
N LYS A 221 -19.33 -4.68 28.12
CA LYS A 221 -20.50 -5.50 28.49
C LYS A 221 -20.73 -5.45 29.99
#